data_507600b0b9cd848fc6fae6866b05dcd1
#
_entry.id   507600b0b9cd848fc6fae6866b05dcd1
#
_cell.length_a   1.000
_cell.length_b   1.000
_cell.length_c   1.000
_cell.angle_alpha   90.00
_cell.angle_beta   90.00
_cell.angle_gamma   90.00
#
_symmetry.space_group_name_H-M   'P 1'
#
loop_
_entity.id
_entity.type
_entity.pdbx_description
1 polymer ?
#
loop_
_entity_poly.entity_id
_entity_poly.type
_entity_poly.pdbx_seq_one_letter_code
_entity_poly.pdbx_strand_id
1 'polypeptide(L)'
;MADSLSILLTNDDGIDAPGIRALRDELAADHDVTVVAPADEQSGTGQTRTFDVLDYEDREDGGYAVHGTPADCVGLAVAGLDFTPDVVVSGCNDGPNLGAHILARSGTVGAAMEAAFLGLPAVAISMYDWEFDPSGGWEPAYENFGTAAATAAEIVPDFVEGSLLPTADYLSVNAPATRHVDDPVMRVTRPTREYELQASFTGDGVDVEDRFWYQFLDRDVPDPAGTDRHHCVDNEVSISPLTVPHSVADGATVGGLL
;
A
#
# COMPACT_ATOMS: atom_id res chain seq x y z
N MET A 1 8.89 16.76 21.65
CA MET A 1 8.83 16.66 20.17
C MET A 1 9.37 15.28 19.88
N ALA A 2 8.65 14.46 19.13
CA ALA A 2 9.21 13.21 18.65
C ALA A 2 10.46 13.51 17.83
N ASP A 3 11.45 12.64 17.83
CA ASP A 3 12.65 12.82 17.00
C ASP A 3 12.25 12.71 15.52
N SER A 4 12.92 13.50 14.66
CA SER A 4 12.70 13.42 13.21
C SER A 4 13.11 12.05 12.71
N LEU A 5 12.22 11.36 12.00
CA LEU A 5 12.47 10.06 11.38
C LEU A 5 13.14 10.23 10.01
N SER A 6 13.95 9.25 9.63
CA SER A 6 14.44 9.07 8.27
C SER A 6 13.50 8.12 7.52
N ILE A 7 12.73 8.65 6.57
CA ILE A 7 11.68 7.92 5.86
C ILE A 7 12.13 7.60 4.43
N LEU A 8 12.08 6.32 4.05
CA LEU A 8 12.10 5.92 2.66
C LEU A 8 10.68 5.96 2.11
N LEU A 9 10.44 6.79 1.10
CA LEU A 9 9.15 6.89 0.42
C LEU A 9 9.23 6.28 -0.98
N THR A 10 8.32 5.37 -1.29
CA THR A 10 8.16 4.71 -2.59
C THR A 10 6.68 4.59 -2.98
N ASN A 11 6.37 4.09 -4.17
CA ASN A 11 5.01 3.78 -4.64
C ASN A 11 5.05 2.79 -5.82
N ASP A 12 3.91 2.48 -6.43
CA ASP A 12 3.79 1.77 -7.71
C ASP A 12 3.16 2.62 -8.84
N ASP A 13 2.63 3.81 -8.54
CA ASP A 13 2.08 4.73 -9.54
C ASP A 13 3.16 5.54 -10.29
N GLY A 14 4.42 5.45 -9.85
CA GLY A 14 5.54 6.21 -10.40
C GLY A 14 5.92 7.45 -9.59
N ILE A 15 7.20 7.87 -9.73
CA ILE A 15 7.81 8.91 -8.90
C ILE A 15 7.14 10.29 -9.05
N ASP A 16 6.52 10.58 -10.19
CA ASP A 16 5.86 11.85 -10.48
C ASP A 16 4.34 11.83 -10.17
N ALA A 17 3.81 10.71 -9.65
CA ALA A 17 2.40 10.58 -9.32
C ALA A 17 1.94 11.57 -8.24
N PRO A 18 0.67 12.04 -8.28
CA PRO A 18 0.17 12.99 -7.28
C PRO A 18 0.13 12.42 -5.86
N GLY A 19 -0.10 11.13 -5.71
CA GLY A 19 -0.17 10.46 -4.40
C GLY A 19 1.14 10.46 -3.63
N ILE A 20 2.26 10.12 -4.28
CA ILE A 20 3.58 10.13 -3.63
C ILE A 20 4.01 11.56 -3.28
N ARG A 21 3.66 12.54 -4.11
CA ARG A 21 3.95 13.95 -3.82
C ARG A 21 3.17 14.44 -2.60
N ALA A 22 1.90 14.05 -2.46
CA ALA A 22 1.09 14.41 -1.31
C ALA A 22 1.67 13.83 0.00
N LEU A 23 2.07 12.55 -0.01
CA LEU A 23 2.75 11.93 1.14
C LEU A 23 4.08 12.60 1.46
N ARG A 24 4.91 12.89 0.45
CA ARG A 24 6.19 13.57 0.64
C ARG A 24 6.01 14.93 1.28
N ASP A 25 5.11 15.75 0.75
CA ASP A 25 4.91 17.13 1.20
C ASP A 25 4.38 17.17 2.64
N GLU A 26 3.53 16.22 3.03
CA GLU A 26 3.02 16.11 4.41
C GLU A 26 4.10 15.58 5.38
N LEU A 27 4.75 14.48 5.04
CA LEU A 27 5.74 13.85 5.92
C LEU A 27 7.01 14.70 6.08
N ALA A 28 7.42 15.42 5.04
CA ALA A 28 8.60 16.28 5.08
C ALA A 28 8.43 17.54 5.96
N ALA A 29 7.22 17.80 6.47
CA ALA A 29 7.01 18.88 7.44
C ALA A 29 7.75 18.62 8.77
N ASP A 30 7.86 17.36 9.18
CA ASP A 30 8.43 16.97 10.48
C ASP A 30 9.56 15.92 10.38
N HIS A 31 9.77 15.33 9.20
CA HIS A 31 10.67 14.19 8.99
C HIS A 31 11.63 14.39 7.80
N ASP A 32 12.69 13.59 7.75
CA ASP A 32 13.62 13.54 6.62
C ASP A 32 13.17 12.47 5.62
N VAL A 33 12.66 12.90 4.45
CA VAL A 33 12.05 12.03 3.44
C VAL A 33 12.94 11.88 2.22
N THR A 34 13.38 10.66 1.96
CA THR A 34 14.08 10.29 0.72
C THR A 34 13.13 9.50 -0.18
N VAL A 35 12.91 10.00 -1.39
CA VAL A 35 12.05 9.34 -2.39
C VAL A 35 12.88 8.42 -3.27
N VAL A 36 12.57 7.12 -3.30
CA VAL A 36 13.11 6.16 -4.25
C VAL A 36 11.92 5.38 -4.82
N ALA A 37 11.54 5.70 -6.05
CA ALA A 37 10.30 5.18 -6.62
C ALA A 37 10.47 4.81 -8.10
N PRO A 38 9.60 3.95 -8.65
CA PRO A 38 9.62 3.60 -10.06
C PRO A 38 9.53 4.84 -10.97
N ALA A 39 10.30 4.82 -12.05
CA ALA A 39 10.23 5.87 -13.07
C ALA A 39 8.87 5.89 -13.78
N ASP A 40 8.27 4.71 -13.96
CA ASP A 40 7.00 4.50 -14.64
C ASP A 40 6.05 3.71 -13.73
N GLU A 41 4.73 3.72 -14.06
CA GLU A 41 3.70 2.95 -13.37
C GLU A 41 4.00 1.45 -13.34
N GLN A 42 3.83 0.82 -12.18
CA GLN A 42 4.13 -0.58 -11.88
C GLN A 42 2.94 -1.31 -11.21
N SER A 43 1.71 -0.90 -11.48
CA SER A 43 0.51 -1.51 -10.89
C SER A 43 0.44 -3.01 -11.12
N GLY A 44 0.05 -3.76 -10.09
CA GLY A 44 -0.14 -5.21 -10.18
C GLY A 44 1.14 -6.04 -10.17
N THR A 45 2.30 -5.47 -9.95
CA THR A 45 3.58 -6.21 -9.91
C THR A 45 3.78 -7.02 -8.62
N GLY A 46 2.98 -6.76 -7.59
CA GLY A 46 3.13 -7.43 -6.29
C GLY A 46 4.53 -7.22 -5.70
N GLN A 47 5.13 -8.27 -5.16
CA GLN A 47 6.49 -8.28 -4.62
C GLN A 47 7.52 -8.78 -5.65
N THR A 48 7.29 -8.53 -6.94
CA THR A 48 8.23 -8.94 -8.00
C THR A 48 9.50 -8.10 -7.92
N ARG A 49 10.65 -8.75 -8.13
CA ARG A 49 11.95 -8.09 -8.22
C ARG A 49 12.61 -8.33 -9.57
N THR A 50 13.40 -7.37 -10.01
CA THR A 50 14.27 -7.49 -11.19
C THR A 50 15.49 -8.36 -10.85
N PHE A 51 15.82 -9.31 -11.73
CA PHE A 51 16.98 -10.19 -11.59
C PHE A 51 18.17 -9.79 -12.47
N ASP A 52 18.10 -8.65 -13.10
CA ASP A 52 19.15 -8.07 -13.96
C ASP A 52 19.70 -6.78 -13.35
N VAL A 53 20.56 -6.09 -14.06
CA VAL A 53 21.07 -4.77 -13.65
C VAL A 53 19.88 -3.80 -13.55
N LEU A 54 19.81 -3.11 -12.44
CA LEU A 54 18.78 -2.13 -12.16
C LEU A 54 19.30 -0.74 -12.52
N ASP A 55 18.70 -0.10 -13.51
CA ASP A 55 19.02 1.27 -13.89
C ASP A 55 18.21 2.25 -13.03
N TYR A 56 18.83 3.37 -12.65
CA TYR A 56 18.18 4.44 -11.91
C TYR A 56 18.74 5.80 -12.28
N GLU A 57 17.98 6.85 -12.04
CA GLU A 57 18.33 8.24 -12.29
C GLU A 57 18.28 9.02 -10.96
N ASP A 58 19.36 9.78 -10.69
CA ASP A 58 19.42 10.76 -9.61
C ASP A 58 18.68 12.02 -10.04
N ARG A 59 17.71 12.47 -9.25
CA ARG A 59 16.86 13.61 -9.61
C ARG A 59 17.33 14.90 -8.92
N GLU A 60 17.16 16.01 -9.60
CA GLU A 60 17.51 17.33 -9.06
C GLU A 60 16.75 17.72 -7.78
N ASP A 61 15.56 17.13 -7.56
CA ASP A 61 14.72 17.33 -6.37
C ASP A 61 15.11 16.43 -5.18
N GLY A 62 16.19 15.65 -5.29
CA GLY A 62 16.74 14.83 -4.22
C GLY A 62 16.13 13.43 -4.13
N GLY A 63 15.44 12.96 -5.17
CA GLY A 63 14.89 11.61 -5.28
C GLY A 63 15.64 10.74 -6.30
N TYR A 64 15.28 9.46 -6.36
CA TYR A 64 15.81 8.47 -7.30
C TYR A 64 14.68 7.81 -8.09
N ALA A 65 14.67 8.01 -9.41
CA ALA A 65 13.74 7.32 -10.31
C ALA A 65 14.36 5.98 -10.75
N VAL A 66 13.66 4.88 -10.48
CA VAL A 66 14.18 3.52 -10.69
C VAL A 66 13.44 2.87 -11.86
N HIS A 67 14.17 2.30 -12.82
CA HIS A 67 13.60 1.49 -13.89
C HIS A 67 13.38 0.05 -13.41
N GLY A 68 12.45 -0.11 -12.47
CA GLY A 68 12.15 -1.35 -11.77
C GLY A 68 10.85 -1.29 -10.99
N THR A 69 10.63 -2.29 -10.17
CA THR A 69 9.43 -2.42 -9.34
C THR A 69 9.55 -1.66 -8.02
N PRO A 70 8.44 -1.46 -7.27
CA PRO A 70 8.50 -0.88 -5.92
C PRO A 70 9.40 -1.68 -4.95
N ALA A 71 9.42 -3.01 -5.05
CA ALA A 71 10.32 -3.86 -4.27
C ALA A 71 11.80 -3.65 -4.64
N ASP A 72 12.10 -3.37 -5.92
CA ASP A 72 13.46 -3.00 -6.37
C ASP A 72 13.89 -1.66 -5.78
N CYS A 73 12.97 -0.69 -5.68
CA CYS A 73 13.22 0.62 -5.07
C CYS A 73 13.63 0.49 -3.60
N VAL A 74 12.92 -0.34 -2.83
CA VAL A 74 13.29 -0.65 -1.43
C VAL A 74 14.66 -1.33 -1.37
N GLY A 75 14.90 -2.34 -2.22
CA GLY A 75 16.18 -3.04 -2.28
C GLY A 75 17.35 -2.13 -2.65
N LEU A 76 17.17 -1.23 -3.62
CA LEU A 76 18.17 -0.24 -4.02
C LEU A 76 18.46 0.73 -2.86
N ALA A 77 17.43 1.28 -2.22
CA ALA A 77 17.60 2.23 -1.12
C ALA A 77 18.38 1.62 0.05
N VAL A 78 18.02 0.42 0.48
CA VAL A 78 18.60 -0.23 1.67
C VAL A 78 19.99 -0.83 1.40
N ALA A 79 20.19 -1.38 0.21
CA ALA A 79 21.44 -2.12 -0.10
C ALA A 79 22.41 -1.38 -1.02
N GLY A 80 21.93 -0.42 -1.83
CA GLY A 80 22.71 0.26 -2.86
C GLY A 80 23.06 1.70 -2.56
N LEU A 81 22.15 2.44 -1.91
CA LEU A 81 22.39 3.78 -1.46
C LEU A 81 22.90 3.77 -0.01
N ASP A 82 23.80 4.68 0.35
CA ASP A 82 24.30 4.79 1.73
C ASP A 82 23.23 5.46 2.62
N PHE A 83 22.09 4.77 2.75
CA PHE A 83 20.88 5.25 3.42
C PHE A 83 20.28 4.17 4.32
N THR A 84 19.95 4.55 5.55
CA THR A 84 19.35 3.64 6.53
C THR A 84 18.05 4.27 7.04
N PRO A 85 16.90 3.93 6.48
CA PRO A 85 15.61 4.47 6.92
C PRO A 85 15.19 3.87 8.28
N ASP A 86 14.48 4.68 9.08
CA ASP A 86 13.76 4.21 10.27
C ASP A 86 12.47 3.48 9.87
N VAL A 87 11.87 3.85 8.74
CA VAL A 87 10.63 3.29 8.22
C VAL A 87 10.54 3.43 6.70
N VAL A 88 9.81 2.50 6.08
CA VAL A 88 9.42 2.58 4.67
C VAL A 88 7.93 2.94 4.59
N VAL A 89 7.61 4.02 3.87
CA VAL A 89 6.24 4.37 3.49
C VAL A 89 6.07 4.13 2.00
N SER A 90 5.08 3.32 1.63
CA SER A 90 4.77 3.01 0.23
C SER A 90 3.39 3.55 -0.13
N GLY A 91 3.33 4.38 -1.16
CA GLY A 91 2.09 5.03 -1.62
C GLY A 91 2.29 6.52 -1.91
N CYS A 92 1.25 7.35 -1.89
CA CYS A 92 -0.15 6.94 -1.73
C CYS A 92 -0.67 6.35 -3.05
N ASN A 93 -1.11 5.09 -3.00
CA ASN A 93 -1.67 4.43 -4.17
C ASN A 93 -2.96 5.10 -4.63
N ASP A 94 -3.09 5.27 -5.93
CA ASP A 94 -4.31 5.70 -6.60
C ASP A 94 -5.26 4.51 -6.76
N GLY A 95 -6.13 4.35 -5.82
CA GLY A 95 -7.05 3.23 -5.70
C GLY A 95 -6.79 2.38 -4.46
N PRO A 96 -7.83 1.69 -3.96
CA PRO A 96 -7.74 0.94 -2.71
C PRO A 96 -7.02 -0.41 -2.88
N ASN A 97 -6.26 -0.79 -1.86
CA ASN A 97 -5.69 -2.12 -1.72
C ASN A 97 -6.43 -2.89 -0.62
N LEU A 98 -7.61 -3.44 -0.94
CA LEU A 98 -8.53 -4.10 -0.02
C LEU A 98 -8.59 -5.62 -0.27
N GLY A 99 -8.70 -6.38 0.83
CA GLY A 99 -8.85 -7.82 0.77
C GLY A 99 -7.55 -8.60 0.56
N ALA A 100 -7.45 -9.77 1.16
CA ALA A 100 -6.23 -10.56 1.21
C ALA A 100 -5.67 -10.96 -0.19
N HIS A 101 -6.53 -11.09 -1.19
CA HIS A 101 -6.10 -11.47 -2.54
C HIS A 101 -5.54 -10.27 -3.34
N ILE A 102 -6.03 -9.04 -3.08
CA ILE A 102 -5.49 -7.82 -3.69
C ILE A 102 -4.13 -7.49 -3.09
N LEU A 103 -3.99 -7.59 -1.75
CA LEU A 103 -2.71 -7.33 -1.09
C LEU A 103 -1.55 -8.13 -1.70
N ALA A 104 -1.80 -9.37 -2.13
CA ALA A 104 -0.79 -10.21 -2.76
C ALA A 104 -0.36 -9.75 -4.18
N ARG A 105 -1.14 -8.85 -4.81
CA ARG A 105 -0.91 -8.35 -6.17
C ARG A 105 -0.46 -6.90 -6.21
N SER A 106 -0.70 -6.15 -5.14
CA SER A 106 -0.37 -4.72 -5.03
C SER A 106 1.13 -4.49 -5.00
N GLY A 107 1.64 -3.62 -5.85
CA GLY A 107 3.03 -3.15 -5.80
C GLY A 107 3.30 -2.30 -4.56
N THR A 108 2.34 -1.45 -4.17
CA THR A 108 2.37 -0.65 -2.94
C THR A 108 2.59 -1.52 -1.71
N VAL A 109 1.74 -2.57 -1.54
CA VAL A 109 1.86 -3.52 -0.42
C VAL A 109 3.11 -4.38 -0.57
N GLY A 110 3.49 -4.74 -1.79
CA GLY A 110 4.69 -5.49 -2.10
C GLY A 110 5.97 -4.81 -1.62
N ALA A 111 6.07 -3.49 -1.78
CA ALA A 111 7.19 -2.71 -1.24
C ALA A 111 7.23 -2.70 0.29
N ALA A 112 6.07 -2.55 0.95
CA ALA A 112 6.00 -2.64 2.41
C ALA A 112 6.38 -4.04 2.94
N MET A 113 5.97 -5.10 2.23
CA MET A 113 6.38 -6.47 2.55
C MET A 113 7.89 -6.69 2.35
N GLU A 114 8.48 -6.14 1.28
CA GLU A 114 9.93 -6.22 1.05
C GLU A 114 10.70 -5.55 2.18
N ALA A 115 10.27 -4.35 2.61
CA ALA A 115 10.84 -3.65 3.77
C ALA A 115 10.75 -4.48 5.05
N ALA A 116 9.59 -5.08 5.32
CA ALA A 116 9.36 -5.94 6.47
C ALA A 116 10.27 -7.18 6.47
N PHE A 117 10.51 -7.82 5.32
CA PHE A 117 11.48 -8.91 5.18
C PHE A 117 12.92 -8.46 5.45
N LEU A 118 13.24 -7.19 5.18
CA LEU A 118 14.54 -6.59 5.51
C LEU A 118 14.64 -6.13 6.98
N GLY A 119 13.57 -6.34 7.76
CA GLY A 119 13.53 -6.00 9.19
C GLY A 119 13.21 -4.53 9.48
N LEU A 120 12.65 -3.81 8.51
CA LEU A 120 12.22 -2.42 8.65
C LEU A 120 10.71 -2.36 8.88
N PRO A 121 10.21 -1.54 9.82
CA PRO A 121 8.79 -1.24 9.89
C PRO A 121 8.34 -0.58 8.58
N ALA A 122 7.11 -0.89 8.14
CA ALA A 122 6.62 -0.34 6.88
C ALA A 122 5.13 -0.04 6.92
N VAL A 123 4.71 0.97 6.14
CA VAL A 123 3.31 1.37 6.00
C VAL A 123 2.96 1.52 4.53
N ALA A 124 2.04 0.70 4.04
CA ALA A 124 1.44 0.83 2.73
C ALA A 124 0.18 1.71 2.84
N ILE A 125 0.16 2.83 2.11
CA ILE A 125 -0.93 3.81 2.12
C ILE A 125 -1.62 3.82 0.76
N SER A 126 -2.95 3.69 0.79
CA SER A 126 -3.80 3.72 -0.40
C SER A 126 -4.98 4.68 -0.18
N MET A 127 -5.39 5.35 -1.23
CA MET A 127 -6.57 6.19 -1.23
C MET A 127 -7.69 5.48 -2.01
N TYR A 128 -8.92 5.51 -1.50
CA TYR A 128 -10.10 5.07 -2.23
C TYR A 128 -11.04 6.22 -2.53
N ASP A 129 -11.66 6.13 -3.69
CA ASP A 129 -12.64 7.10 -4.16
C ASP A 129 -13.82 6.37 -4.80
N TRP A 130 -15.03 6.89 -4.64
CA TRP A 130 -16.24 6.32 -5.22
C TRP A 130 -16.37 6.57 -6.72
N GLU A 131 -15.54 7.45 -7.27
CA GLU A 131 -15.40 7.66 -8.71
C GLU A 131 -14.28 6.81 -9.33
N PHE A 132 -13.60 5.98 -8.51
CA PHE A 132 -12.61 5.03 -8.99
C PHE A 132 -13.19 4.12 -10.09
N ASP A 133 -12.50 4.03 -11.20
CA ASP A 133 -12.84 3.14 -12.32
C ASP A 133 -11.81 2.01 -12.42
N PRO A 134 -12.16 0.78 -12.03
CA PRO A 134 -11.23 -0.35 -12.09
C PRO A 134 -10.84 -0.73 -13.53
N SER A 135 -11.52 -0.19 -14.56
CA SER A 135 -11.15 -0.38 -15.97
C SER A 135 -10.11 0.63 -16.46
N GLY A 136 -9.74 1.62 -15.64
CA GLY A 136 -8.80 2.68 -15.95
C GLY A 136 -9.43 3.94 -16.51
N GLY A 137 -8.62 5.00 -16.61
CA GLY A 137 -9.05 6.30 -17.15
C GLY A 137 -9.49 7.32 -16.11
N TRP A 138 -9.35 7.00 -14.84
CA TRP A 138 -9.55 7.92 -13.75
C TRP A 138 -8.19 8.48 -13.27
N GLU A 139 -8.09 9.80 -13.13
CA GLU A 139 -6.90 10.48 -12.64
C GLU A 139 -7.31 11.40 -11.48
N PRO A 140 -6.98 11.04 -10.23
CA PRO A 140 -7.32 11.86 -9.07
C PRO A 140 -6.49 13.14 -9.02
N ALA A 141 -7.11 14.21 -8.55
CA ALA A 141 -6.38 15.43 -8.24
C ALA A 141 -5.52 15.25 -6.98
N TYR A 142 -4.41 15.99 -6.92
CA TYR A 142 -3.50 15.99 -5.76
C TYR A 142 -4.21 16.15 -4.41
N GLU A 143 -5.22 17.03 -4.35
CA GLU A 143 -5.98 17.34 -3.14
C GLU A 143 -6.78 16.14 -2.60
N ASN A 144 -7.05 15.14 -3.43
CA ASN A 144 -7.80 13.94 -3.00
C ASN A 144 -6.99 13.07 -2.03
N PHE A 145 -5.66 13.16 -2.07
CA PHE A 145 -4.77 12.37 -1.22
C PHE A 145 -4.53 12.94 0.19
N GLY A 146 -5.08 14.12 0.51
CA GLY A 146 -4.84 14.82 1.77
C GLY A 146 -5.19 13.99 3.02
N THR A 147 -6.32 13.28 3.01
CA THR A 147 -6.72 12.40 4.13
C THR A 147 -5.72 11.25 4.33
N ALA A 148 -5.28 10.62 3.25
CA ALA A 148 -4.28 9.54 3.31
C ALA A 148 -2.93 10.05 3.83
N ALA A 149 -2.50 11.23 3.37
CA ALA A 149 -1.26 11.86 3.80
C ALA A 149 -1.30 12.25 5.30
N ALA A 150 -2.38 12.89 5.75
CA ALA A 150 -2.58 13.23 7.16
C ALA A 150 -2.63 11.97 8.05
N THR A 151 -3.30 10.90 7.58
CA THR A 151 -3.29 9.60 8.28
C THR A 151 -1.88 9.05 8.42
N ALA A 152 -1.07 9.09 7.36
CA ALA A 152 0.32 8.63 7.43
C ALA A 152 1.13 9.44 8.44
N ALA A 153 1.03 10.78 8.44
CA ALA A 153 1.72 11.65 9.37
C ALA A 153 1.34 11.36 10.84
N GLU A 154 0.08 10.99 11.08
CA GLU A 154 -0.39 10.64 12.44
C GLU A 154 0.13 9.28 12.91
N ILE A 155 0.07 8.23 12.06
CA ILE A 155 0.32 6.85 12.52
C ILE A 155 1.77 6.41 12.40
N VAL A 156 2.56 6.95 11.46
CA VAL A 156 3.93 6.49 11.21
C VAL A 156 4.84 6.66 12.41
N PRO A 157 4.88 7.80 13.13
CA PRO A 157 5.72 7.94 14.31
C PRO A 157 5.37 6.95 15.42
N ASP A 158 4.08 6.80 15.73
CA ASP A 158 3.60 5.90 16.79
C ASP A 158 3.85 4.43 16.44
N PHE A 159 3.80 4.07 15.16
CA PHE A 159 4.13 2.72 14.71
C PHE A 159 5.61 2.42 14.85
N VAL A 160 6.50 3.34 14.46
CA VAL A 160 7.95 3.20 14.58
C VAL A 160 8.37 3.12 16.06
N GLU A 161 7.77 3.93 16.94
CA GLU A 161 8.04 3.89 18.38
C GLU A 161 7.49 2.62 19.06
N GLY A 162 6.68 1.82 18.38
CA GLY A 162 6.04 0.62 18.90
C GLY A 162 4.89 0.89 19.87
N SER A 163 4.38 2.12 19.95
CA SER A 163 3.20 2.51 20.72
C SER A 163 1.90 2.11 20.03
N LEU A 164 1.92 2.05 18.68
CA LEU A 164 0.81 1.61 17.83
C LEU A 164 1.12 0.23 17.25
N LEU A 165 0.24 -0.75 17.48
CA LEU A 165 0.23 -2.09 16.84
C LEU A 165 1.60 -2.81 16.86
N PRO A 166 2.27 -2.97 18.01
CA PRO A 166 3.69 -3.36 18.14
C PRO A 166 4.01 -4.80 17.68
N THR A 167 3.01 -5.59 17.30
CA THR A 167 3.18 -6.96 16.81
C THR A 167 3.06 -7.08 15.29
N ALA A 168 2.83 -5.97 14.60
CA ALA A 168 2.78 -5.95 13.15
C ALA A 168 4.18 -5.71 12.57
N ASP A 169 4.49 -6.38 11.46
CA ASP A 169 5.69 -6.11 10.69
C ASP A 169 5.46 -4.91 9.75
N TYR A 170 4.22 -4.77 9.26
CA TYR A 170 3.81 -3.64 8.43
C TYR A 170 2.30 -3.35 8.58
N LEU A 171 1.90 -2.15 8.15
CA LEU A 171 0.51 -1.73 8.11
C LEU A 171 0.04 -1.61 6.65
N SER A 172 -1.20 -2.06 6.38
CA SER A 172 -1.92 -1.73 5.15
C SER A 172 -3.07 -0.79 5.49
N VAL A 173 -3.01 0.42 4.95
CA VAL A 173 -3.92 1.53 5.26
C VAL A 173 -4.69 1.92 4.01
N ASN A 174 -6.02 2.05 4.13
CA ASN A 174 -6.87 2.58 3.08
C ASN A 174 -7.67 3.75 3.65
N ALA A 175 -7.51 4.93 3.07
CA ALA A 175 -8.18 6.16 3.48
C ALA A 175 -9.12 6.67 2.38
N PRO A 176 -10.26 7.29 2.73
CA PRO A 176 -11.13 7.91 1.75
C PRO A 176 -10.47 9.12 1.11
N ALA A 177 -10.79 9.39 -0.16
CA ALA A 177 -10.44 10.66 -0.77
C ALA A 177 -10.98 11.83 0.06
N THR A 178 -10.18 12.88 0.24
CA THR A 178 -10.43 14.02 1.13
C THR A 178 -11.81 14.65 0.91
N ARG A 179 -12.30 14.64 -0.32
CA ARG A 179 -13.61 15.20 -0.66
C ARG A 179 -14.82 14.46 -0.08
N HIS A 180 -14.64 13.25 0.46
CA HIS A 180 -15.75 12.41 0.96
C HIS A 180 -16.02 12.60 2.44
N VAL A 181 -15.03 12.98 3.23
CA VAL A 181 -15.16 13.14 4.68
C VAL A 181 -14.05 14.04 5.23
N ASP A 182 -14.40 14.97 6.10
CA ASP A 182 -13.43 15.93 6.66
C ASP A 182 -12.59 15.34 7.82
N ASP A 183 -13.17 14.42 8.61
CA ASP A 183 -12.53 13.83 9.80
C ASP A 183 -12.94 12.34 9.90
N PRO A 184 -12.30 11.45 9.13
CA PRO A 184 -12.68 10.04 9.09
C PRO A 184 -12.26 9.31 10.37
N VAL A 185 -13.10 8.40 10.82
CA VAL A 185 -12.77 7.51 11.95
C VAL A 185 -11.76 6.46 11.50
N MET A 186 -10.69 6.29 12.24
CA MET A 186 -9.72 5.21 12.01
C MET A 186 -10.17 3.91 12.69
N ARG A 187 -10.02 2.79 11.99
CA ARG A 187 -10.36 1.44 12.47
C ARG A 187 -9.22 0.47 12.27
N VAL A 188 -8.93 -0.27 13.32
CA VAL A 188 -8.10 -1.47 13.18
C VAL A 188 -8.93 -2.56 12.54
N THR A 189 -8.48 -3.08 11.42
CA THR A 189 -9.21 -4.02 10.58
C THR A 189 -8.38 -5.26 10.27
N ARG A 190 -8.96 -6.18 9.54
CA ARG A 190 -8.27 -7.29 8.89
C ARG A 190 -8.67 -7.35 7.41
N PRO A 191 -7.78 -7.78 6.51
CA PRO A 191 -8.14 -7.96 5.11
C PRO A 191 -9.27 -8.96 4.96
N THR A 192 -10.30 -8.59 4.20
CA THR A 192 -11.39 -9.51 3.87
C THR A 192 -10.87 -10.70 3.06
N ARG A 193 -11.52 -11.86 3.21
CA ARG A 193 -11.26 -13.05 2.37
C ARG A 193 -12.38 -13.28 1.35
N GLU A 194 -13.40 -12.44 1.40
CA GLU A 194 -14.47 -12.48 0.40
C GLU A 194 -13.89 -12.11 -0.96
N TYR A 195 -14.14 -12.96 -1.93
CA TYR A 195 -13.66 -12.77 -3.30
C TYR A 195 -14.55 -13.57 -4.25
N GLU A 196 -15.08 -12.94 -5.28
CA GLU A 196 -15.99 -13.54 -6.23
C GLU A 196 -15.61 -13.18 -7.66
N LEU A 197 -15.39 -14.20 -8.47
CA LEU A 197 -15.24 -14.09 -9.91
C LEU A 197 -16.49 -14.62 -10.61
N GLN A 198 -16.97 -13.88 -11.61
CA GLN A 198 -18.03 -14.32 -12.51
C GLN A 198 -17.48 -14.46 -13.91
N ALA A 199 -17.77 -15.59 -14.57
CA ALA A 199 -17.34 -15.84 -15.93
C ALA A 199 -18.55 -15.86 -16.88
N SER A 200 -18.45 -15.15 -17.99
CA SER A 200 -19.43 -15.12 -19.07
C SER A 200 -18.80 -15.58 -20.38
N PHE A 201 -19.38 -16.61 -21.01
CA PHE A 201 -18.89 -17.12 -22.30
C PHE A 201 -19.44 -16.27 -23.43
N THR A 202 -18.53 -15.66 -24.18
CA THR A 202 -18.82 -14.96 -25.45
C THR A 202 -18.49 -15.88 -26.63
N GLY A 203 -18.96 -15.57 -27.82
CA GLY A 203 -18.70 -16.42 -29.00
C GLY A 203 -17.21 -16.63 -29.32
N ASP A 204 -16.35 -15.71 -28.89
CA ASP A 204 -14.92 -15.67 -29.20
C ASP A 204 -14.02 -15.86 -27.96
N GLY A 205 -14.59 -16.03 -26.75
CA GLY A 205 -13.79 -16.16 -25.54
C GLY A 205 -14.60 -16.24 -24.25
N VAL A 206 -13.93 -15.99 -23.14
CA VAL A 206 -14.52 -15.93 -21.80
C VAL A 206 -14.21 -14.57 -21.21
N ASP A 207 -15.22 -13.83 -20.83
CA ASP A 207 -15.12 -12.64 -20.01
C ASP A 207 -15.15 -13.03 -18.54
N VAL A 208 -14.18 -12.58 -17.76
CA VAL A 208 -14.08 -12.89 -16.32
C VAL A 208 -14.14 -11.59 -15.54
N GLU A 209 -15.28 -11.36 -14.94
CA GLU A 209 -15.52 -10.18 -14.12
C GLU A 209 -15.11 -10.42 -12.67
N ASP A 210 -14.45 -9.44 -12.09
CA ASP A 210 -14.18 -9.35 -10.65
C ASP A 210 -15.34 -8.64 -9.96
N ARG A 211 -16.22 -9.41 -9.30
CA ARG A 211 -17.39 -8.89 -8.59
C ARG A 211 -17.00 -8.10 -7.33
N PHE A 212 -15.80 -8.28 -6.83
CA PHE A 212 -15.30 -7.63 -5.62
C PHE A 212 -15.37 -6.11 -5.70
N TRP A 213 -14.91 -5.55 -6.84
CA TRP A 213 -14.88 -4.11 -7.05
C TRP A 213 -16.28 -3.53 -7.30
N TYR A 214 -17.13 -4.21 -8.05
CA TYR A 214 -18.51 -3.76 -8.27
C TYR A 214 -19.28 -3.68 -6.96
N GLN A 215 -19.19 -4.70 -6.10
CA GLN A 215 -19.82 -4.69 -4.77
C GLN A 215 -19.30 -3.53 -3.91
N PHE A 216 -17.99 -3.23 -3.99
CA PHE A 216 -17.39 -2.12 -3.25
C PHE A 216 -17.93 -0.77 -3.72
N LEU A 217 -17.96 -0.52 -5.04
CA LEU A 217 -18.45 0.72 -5.63
C LEU A 217 -19.96 0.92 -5.37
N ASP A 218 -20.73 -0.16 -5.38
CA ASP A 218 -22.15 -0.14 -5.03
C ASP A 218 -22.39 0.01 -3.52
N ARG A 219 -21.34 -0.04 -2.69
CA ARG A 219 -21.37 -0.04 -1.20
C ARG A 219 -22.24 -1.17 -0.62
N ASP A 220 -22.37 -2.26 -1.34
CA ASP A 220 -23.11 -3.45 -0.94
C ASP A 220 -22.17 -4.66 -0.88
N VAL A 221 -21.42 -4.73 0.23
CA VAL A 221 -20.38 -5.74 0.43
C VAL A 221 -20.85 -6.83 1.41
N PRO A 222 -20.61 -8.13 1.11
CA PRO A 222 -20.99 -9.22 1.99
C PRO A 222 -20.03 -9.41 3.18
N ASP A 223 -19.10 -8.51 3.37
CA ASP A 223 -17.97 -8.63 4.26
C ASP A 223 -18.38 -8.60 5.73
N PRO A 224 -17.81 -9.47 6.57
CA PRO A 224 -18.02 -9.42 8.00
C PRO A 224 -17.51 -8.10 8.62
N ALA A 225 -18.18 -7.65 9.67
CA ALA A 225 -17.71 -6.53 10.46
C ALA A 225 -16.25 -6.72 10.93
N GLY A 226 -15.47 -5.65 10.92
CA GLY A 226 -14.05 -5.65 11.27
C GLY A 226 -13.12 -6.02 10.12
N THR A 227 -13.62 -6.12 8.89
CA THR A 227 -12.79 -6.22 7.69
C THR A 227 -12.55 -4.85 7.06
N ASP A 228 -11.48 -4.75 6.30
CA ASP A 228 -11.06 -3.53 5.60
C ASP A 228 -12.15 -2.98 4.67
N ARG A 229 -12.65 -3.78 3.74
CA ARG A 229 -13.67 -3.38 2.78
C ARG A 229 -15.00 -2.98 3.45
N HIS A 230 -15.39 -3.69 4.53
CA HIS A 230 -16.60 -3.36 5.32
C HIS A 230 -16.54 -1.95 5.91
N HIS A 231 -15.40 -1.55 6.45
CA HIS A 231 -15.24 -0.21 7.05
C HIS A 231 -15.07 0.89 6.00
N CYS A 232 -14.39 0.59 4.90
CA CYS A 232 -14.20 1.58 3.84
C CYS A 232 -15.51 2.01 3.17
N VAL A 233 -16.56 1.16 3.09
CA VAL A 233 -17.85 1.57 2.52
C VAL A 233 -18.56 2.65 3.35
N ASP A 234 -18.18 2.82 4.62
CA ASP A 234 -18.68 3.85 5.53
C ASP A 234 -17.78 5.12 5.57
N ASN A 235 -16.84 5.27 4.64
CA ASN A 235 -15.83 6.32 4.59
C ASN A 235 -14.91 6.35 5.83
N GLU A 236 -14.66 5.23 6.47
CA GLU A 236 -13.70 5.11 7.56
C GLU A 236 -12.29 4.80 7.02
N VAL A 237 -11.25 5.19 7.75
CA VAL A 237 -9.87 4.75 7.47
C VAL A 237 -9.70 3.35 8.03
N SER A 238 -9.32 2.43 7.16
CA SER A 238 -8.98 1.05 7.51
C SER A 238 -7.48 0.91 7.75
N ILE A 239 -7.07 0.36 8.90
CA ILE A 239 -5.68 0.07 9.26
C ILE A 239 -5.57 -1.42 9.58
N SER A 240 -5.01 -2.20 8.67
CA SER A 240 -4.78 -3.64 8.86
C SER A 240 -3.34 -3.90 9.30
N PRO A 241 -3.09 -4.31 10.58
CA PRO A 241 -1.77 -4.73 11.04
C PRO A 241 -1.45 -6.13 10.50
N LEU A 242 -0.36 -6.24 9.77
CA LEU A 242 0.01 -7.46 9.06
C LEU A 242 1.42 -7.91 9.43
N THR A 243 1.67 -9.21 9.24
CA THR A 243 3.00 -9.80 9.35
C THR A 243 3.46 -10.30 7.98
N VAL A 244 4.76 -10.39 7.78
CA VAL A 244 5.29 -10.97 6.55
C VAL A 244 4.76 -12.39 6.36
N PRO A 245 4.41 -12.79 5.12
CA PRO A 245 3.69 -14.02 4.83
C PRO A 245 4.51 -15.28 5.06
N HIS A 246 3.80 -16.41 4.98
CA HIS A 246 4.33 -17.77 5.04
C HIS A 246 4.71 -18.26 6.43
N SER A 247 4.01 -17.82 7.49
CA SER A 247 4.06 -18.49 8.78
C SER A 247 3.52 -19.92 8.70
N VAL A 248 4.03 -20.81 9.55
CA VAL A 248 3.51 -22.18 9.65
C VAL A 248 2.12 -22.14 10.31
N ALA A 249 1.17 -22.86 9.74
CA ALA A 249 -0.17 -22.98 10.33
C ALA A 249 -0.09 -23.63 11.73
N ASP A 250 -0.81 -23.06 12.69
CA ASP A 250 -0.88 -23.58 14.05
C ASP A 250 -1.37 -25.04 14.07
N GLY A 251 -0.72 -25.86 14.86
CA GLY A 251 -1.06 -27.29 15.00
C GLY A 251 -0.64 -28.18 13.83
N ALA A 252 0.09 -27.66 12.84
CA ALA A 252 0.65 -28.48 11.77
C ALA A 252 1.68 -29.47 12.34
N THR A 253 1.44 -30.77 12.16
CA THR A 253 2.39 -31.83 12.53
C THR A 253 2.71 -32.66 11.30
N VAL A 254 3.98 -33.07 11.17
CA VAL A 254 4.45 -33.97 10.11
C VAL A 254 4.24 -35.45 10.50
N GLY A 255 3.39 -35.72 11.49
CA GLY A 255 3.10 -37.07 11.96
C GLY A 255 2.58 -37.97 10.85
N GLY A 256 3.32 -39.04 10.55
CA GLY A 256 2.96 -40.04 9.56
C GLY A 256 3.67 -39.93 8.20
N LEU A 257 4.64 -39.01 8.04
CA LEU A 257 5.47 -38.89 6.83
C LEU A 257 6.89 -39.50 6.99
N LEU A 258 7.18 -40.18 8.15
CA LEU A 258 8.42 -40.93 8.38
C LEU A 258 8.10 -42.38 8.62
#